data_84d90962babf71e85ab7d4ad1b19caed
#
_entry.id   84d90962babf71e85ab7d4ad1b19caed
#
_cell.length_a   1.000
_cell.length_b   1.000
_cell.length_c   1.000
_cell.angle_alpha   90.00
_cell.angle_beta   90.00
_cell.angle_gamma   90.00
#
_symmetry.space_group_name_H-M   'P 1'
#
loop_
_entity.id
_entity.type
_entity.pdbx_description
1 polymer ?
#
loop_
_entity_poly.entity_id
_entity_poly.type
_entity_poly.pdbx_seq_one_letter_code
_entity_poly.pdbx_strand_id
1 'polypeptide(L)'
;MTVLEKSVLIVEDEHLIAMGLSAQIEDMGLSVCGTADTAEGAVAQANAHRPAIVLMDMRLRGDRDGVDAALAIHASLGSKVIFITGSREQKTIDRIGLDHAFAVLFKPVSNRQLHATVNDAIRAAGHA
;
A
#
# COMPACT_ATOMS: atom_id res chain seq x y z
N MET A 1 -6.06 18.95 -11.64
CA MET A 1 -5.20 18.52 -10.59
C MET A 1 -5.08 17.02 -10.57
N THR A 2 -4.01 16.64 -10.21
CA THR A 2 -3.61 15.29 -10.30
C THR A 2 -3.63 14.61 -8.96
N VAL A 3 -3.05 13.46 -8.93
CA VAL A 3 -2.78 12.71 -7.73
C VAL A 3 -2.05 13.58 -6.72
N LEU A 4 -2.36 13.41 -5.46
CA LEU A 4 -1.59 14.02 -4.38
C LEU A 4 -0.26 13.28 -4.28
N GLU A 5 0.79 13.88 -4.83
CA GLU A 5 2.09 13.23 -5.00
C GLU A 5 2.71 12.66 -3.73
N LYS A 6 2.28 13.17 -2.58
CA LYS A 6 2.81 12.74 -1.29
C LYS A 6 1.76 12.07 -0.42
N SER A 7 0.68 11.57 -1.03
CA SER A 7 -0.38 10.93 -0.27
C SER A 7 -0.22 9.41 -0.28
N VAL A 8 -0.53 8.80 0.85
CA VAL A 8 -0.40 7.37 1.07
C VAL A 8 -1.71 6.83 1.63
N LEU A 9 -2.21 5.77 1.00
CA LEU A 9 -3.33 5.00 1.54
C LEU A 9 -2.77 3.79 2.28
N ILE A 10 -3.26 3.52 3.47
CA ILE A 10 -2.83 2.38 4.27
C ILE A 10 -3.95 1.37 4.32
N VAL A 11 -3.67 0.15 3.89
CA VAL A 11 -4.62 -0.96 3.87
C VAL A 11 -4.13 -2.05 4.80
N GLU A 12 -4.78 -2.18 5.94
CA GLU A 12 -4.37 -3.08 7.02
C GLU A 12 -5.58 -3.40 7.89
N ASP A 13 -5.82 -4.68 8.17
CA ASP A 13 -6.99 -5.08 8.95
C ASP A 13 -6.80 -4.96 10.46
N GLU A 14 -5.57 -4.85 10.94
CA GLU A 14 -5.29 -4.65 12.35
C GLU A 14 -5.13 -3.16 12.63
N HIS A 15 -6.09 -2.61 13.37
CA HIS A 15 -6.17 -1.17 13.62
C HIS A 15 -4.90 -0.58 14.25
N LEU A 16 -4.33 -1.27 15.23
CA LEU A 16 -3.11 -0.77 15.89
C LEU A 16 -1.92 -0.73 14.95
N ILE A 17 -1.80 -1.71 14.05
CA ILE A 17 -0.74 -1.72 13.05
C ILE A 17 -0.95 -0.58 12.06
N ALA A 18 -2.20 -0.37 11.63
CA ALA A 18 -2.52 0.74 10.73
C ALA A 18 -2.16 2.08 11.35
N MET A 19 -2.44 2.28 12.64
CA MET A 19 -2.08 3.50 13.35
C MET A 19 -0.56 3.71 13.40
N GLY A 20 0.18 2.63 13.66
CA GLY A 20 1.64 2.70 13.69
C GLY A 20 2.23 3.08 12.34
N LEU A 21 1.72 2.47 11.27
CA LEU A 21 2.16 2.80 9.91
C LEU A 21 1.81 4.25 9.57
N SER A 22 0.63 4.72 9.96
CA SER A 22 0.23 6.10 9.73
C SER A 22 1.20 7.08 10.38
N ALA A 23 1.58 6.80 11.64
CA ALA A 23 2.53 7.65 12.35
C ALA A 23 3.89 7.68 11.66
N GLN A 24 4.38 6.52 11.20
CA GLN A 24 5.66 6.45 10.48
C GLN A 24 5.62 7.26 9.18
N ILE A 25 4.52 7.16 8.44
CA ILE A 25 4.36 7.89 7.19
C ILE A 25 4.31 9.39 7.45
N GLU A 26 3.57 9.81 8.47
CA GLU A 26 3.47 11.25 8.81
C GLU A 26 4.81 11.80 9.28
N ASP A 27 5.61 11.01 9.99
CA ASP A 27 6.95 11.41 10.40
C ASP A 27 7.88 11.65 9.20
N MET A 28 7.59 11.07 8.06
CA MET A 28 8.34 11.30 6.81
C MET A 28 7.90 12.59 6.10
N GLY A 29 6.92 13.30 6.63
CA GLY A 29 6.38 14.49 5.99
C GLY A 29 5.34 14.19 4.90
N LEU A 30 4.81 12.98 4.86
CA LEU A 30 3.81 12.57 3.90
C LEU A 30 2.41 12.61 4.54
N SER A 31 1.39 12.65 3.70
CA SER A 31 0.00 12.65 4.17
C SER A 31 -0.59 11.24 4.07
N VAL A 32 -1.30 10.83 5.10
CA VAL A 32 -2.10 9.61 5.04
C VAL A 32 -3.52 10.03 4.64
N CYS A 33 -3.92 9.65 3.43
CA CYS A 33 -5.23 10.08 2.91
C CYS A 33 -6.39 9.22 3.42
N GLY A 34 -6.09 8.06 3.97
CA GLY A 34 -7.12 7.20 4.54
C GLY A 34 -6.55 5.85 4.94
N THR A 35 -7.39 5.05 5.57
CA THR A 35 -7.08 3.67 5.91
C THR A 35 -8.25 2.79 5.50
N ALA A 36 -7.97 1.53 5.20
CA ALA A 36 -9.00 0.56 4.86
C ALA A 36 -8.64 -0.79 5.44
N ASP A 37 -9.64 -1.62 5.70
CA ASP A 37 -9.42 -2.96 6.27
C ASP A 37 -9.99 -4.08 5.42
N THR A 38 -10.58 -3.74 4.27
CA THR A 38 -11.07 -4.72 3.30
C THR A 38 -10.60 -4.36 1.91
N ALA A 39 -10.63 -5.32 0.99
CA ALA A 39 -10.27 -5.08 -0.40
C ALA A 39 -11.21 -4.05 -1.03
N GLU A 40 -12.51 -4.18 -0.79
CA GLU A 40 -13.52 -3.25 -1.32
C GLU A 40 -13.30 -1.84 -0.78
N GLY A 41 -13.04 -1.72 0.53
CA GLY A 41 -12.75 -0.44 1.15
C GLY A 41 -11.50 0.20 0.59
N ALA A 42 -10.46 -0.60 0.34
CA ALA A 42 -9.22 -0.12 -0.24
C ALA A 42 -9.46 0.47 -1.64
N VAL A 43 -10.21 -0.23 -2.49
CA VAL A 43 -10.52 0.25 -3.83
C VAL A 43 -11.34 1.55 -3.77
N ALA A 44 -12.35 1.60 -2.89
CA ALA A 44 -13.18 2.79 -2.73
C ALA A 44 -12.35 3.99 -2.27
N GLN A 45 -11.49 3.81 -1.26
CA GLN A 45 -10.63 4.88 -0.76
C GLN A 45 -9.63 5.34 -1.82
N ALA A 46 -9.05 4.40 -2.57
CA ALA A 46 -8.10 4.73 -3.62
C ALA A 46 -8.77 5.56 -4.71
N ASN A 47 -9.97 5.18 -5.12
CA ASN A 47 -10.71 5.93 -6.13
C ASN A 47 -11.09 7.34 -5.65
N ALA A 48 -11.44 7.46 -4.36
CA ALA A 48 -11.82 8.74 -3.78
C ALA A 48 -10.64 9.70 -3.64
N HIS A 49 -9.48 9.19 -3.21
CA HIS A 49 -8.33 10.02 -2.83
C HIS A 49 -7.19 10.02 -3.83
N ARG A 50 -7.14 9.07 -4.73
CA ARG A 50 -6.09 8.92 -5.74
C ARG A 50 -4.68 9.01 -5.14
N PRO A 51 -4.32 8.12 -4.21
CA PRO A 51 -3.03 8.19 -3.55
C PRO A 51 -1.88 7.88 -4.51
N ALA A 52 -0.74 8.47 -4.25
CA ALA A 52 0.47 8.13 -5.00
C ALA A 52 0.96 6.72 -4.63
N ILE A 53 0.84 6.37 -3.36
CA ILE A 53 1.35 5.13 -2.79
C ILE A 53 0.23 4.42 -2.03
N VAL A 54 0.20 3.09 -2.15
CA VAL A 54 -0.67 2.25 -1.31
C VAL A 54 0.22 1.27 -0.55
N LEU A 55 0.15 1.32 0.78
CA LEU A 55 0.75 0.29 1.62
C LEU A 55 -0.31 -0.78 1.83
N MET A 56 -0.04 -1.99 1.35
CA MET A 56 -1.05 -3.02 1.22
C MET A 56 -0.68 -4.27 2.00
N ASP A 57 -1.47 -4.59 3.03
CA ASP A 57 -1.37 -5.88 3.69
C ASP A 57 -1.95 -6.95 2.77
N MET A 58 -1.34 -8.11 2.77
CA MET A 58 -1.81 -9.26 2.00
C MET A 58 -3.13 -9.79 2.54
N ARG A 59 -3.28 -9.84 3.86
CA ARG A 59 -4.49 -10.35 4.52
C ARG A 59 -5.40 -9.21 4.90
N LEU A 60 -6.65 -9.30 4.43
CA LEU A 60 -7.67 -8.32 4.74
C LEU A 60 -8.93 -9.04 5.19
N ARG A 61 -9.84 -8.30 5.80
CA ARG A 61 -11.15 -8.82 6.16
C ARG A 61 -11.97 -9.07 4.90
N GLY A 62 -12.82 -10.08 4.94
CA GLY A 62 -13.71 -10.40 3.83
C GLY A 62 -13.12 -11.47 2.93
N ASP A 63 -13.74 -11.66 1.79
CA ASP A 63 -13.41 -12.76 0.88
C ASP A 63 -12.25 -12.44 -0.06
N ARG A 64 -11.96 -11.16 -0.26
CA ARG A 64 -10.92 -10.69 -1.17
C ARG A 64 -9.74 -10.17 -0.36
N ASP A 65 -8.54 -10.42 -0.84
CA ASP A 65 -7.31 -10.05 -0.14
C ASP A 65 -6.63 -8.84 -0.78
N GLY A 66 -5.42 -8.54 -0.28
CA GLY A 66 -4.64 -7.41 -0.75
C GLY A 66 -4.25 -7.50 -2.22
N VAL A 67 -4.02 -8.71 -2.75
CA VAL A 67 -3.70 -8.86 -4.18
C VAL A 67 -4.90 -8.49 -5.03
N ASP A 68 -6.10 -8.91 -4.64
CA ASP A 68 -7.32 -8.54 -5.36
C ASP A 68 -7.51 -7.02 -5.40
N ALA A 69 -7.31 -6.37 -4.26
CA ALA A 69 -7.42 -4.91 -4.17
C ALA A 69 -6.38 -4.22 -5.03
N ALA A 70 -5.14 -4.69 -4.97
CA ALA A 70 -4.03 -4.08 -5.69
C ALA A 70 -4.21 -4.18 -7.20
N LEU A 71 -4.71 -5.32 -7.69
CA LEU A 71 -5.02 -5.49 -9.12
C LEU A 71 -6.02 -4.43 -9.59
N ALA A 72 -7.09 -4.24 -8.83
CA ALA A 72 -8.13 -3.27 -9.18
C ALA A 72 -7.58 -1.84 -9.13
N ILE A 73 -6.79 -1.51 -8.12
CA ILE A 73 -6.22 -0.17 -7.96
C ILE A 73 -5.21 0.12 -9.08
N HIS A 74 -4.33 -0.83 -9.37
CA HIS A 74 -3.35 -0.65 -10.44
C HIS A 74 -4.02 -0.44 -11.78
N ALA A 75 -5.04 -1.23 -12.07
CA ALA A 75 -5.75 -1.15 -13.35
C ALA A 75 -6.44 0.21 -13.54
N SER A 76 -6.96 0.81 -12.46
CA SER A 76 -7.74 2.05 -12.59
C SER A 76 -6.93 3.32 -12.32
N LEU A 77 -5.90 3.27 -11.47
CA LEU A 77 -5.23 4.49 -10.98
C LEU A 77 -3.73 4.54 -11.24
N GLY A 78 -3.08 3.40 -11.36
CA GLY A 78 -1.62 3.36 -11.50
C GLY A 78 -0.85 3.72 -10.24
N SER A 79 -1.49 3.76 -9.08
CA SER A 79 -0.80 4.00 -7.81
C SER A 79 0.31 2.98 -7.60
N LYS A 80 1.41 3.38 -6.97
CA LYS A 80 2.49 2.46 -6.63
C LYS A 80 2.09 1.65 -5.40
N VAL A 81 2.04 0.34 -5.53
CA VAL A 81 1.63 -0.54 -4.43
C VAL A 81 2.84 -1.18 -3.79
N ILE A 82 2.97 -1.00 -2.49
CA ILE A 82 3.99 -1.64 -1.67
C ILE A 82 3.29 -2.66 -0.78
N PHE A 83 3.54 -3.95 -1.01
CA PHE A 83 2.98 -4.99 -0.17
C PHE A 83 3.78 -5.14 1.12
N ILE A 84 3.07 -5.33 2.22
CA ILE A 84 3.68 -5.65 3.51
C ILE A 84 3.05 -6.94 3.98
N THR A 85 3.83 -8.01 4.05
CA THR A 85 3.30 -9.34 4.34
C THR A 85 4.13 -10.08 5.38
N GLY A 86 3.46 -10.90 6.20
CA GLY A 86 4.13 -11.81 7.11
C GLY A 86 4.49 -13.15 6.47
N SER A 87 4.01 -13.40 5.26
CA SER A 87 4.21 -14.69 4.60
C SER A 87 5.40 -14.67 3.66
N ARG A 88 6.26 -15.69 3.78
CA ARG A 88 7.37 -15.92 2.85
C ARG A 88 7.12 -17.16 1.97
N GLU A 89 5.89 -17.63 1.94
CA GLU A 89 5.52 -18.76 1.09
C GLU A 89 5.63 -18.37 -0.37
N GLN A 90 6.17 -19.28 -1.17
CA GLN A 90 6.41 -19.02 -2.59
C GLN A 90 5.11 -18.67 -3.34
N LYS A 91 4.03 -19.36 -3.04
CA LYS A 91 2.75 -19.07 -3.72
C LYS A 91 2.23 -17.68 -3.42
N THR A 92 2.46 -17.16 -2.22
CA THR A 92 2.09 -15.81 -1.86
C THR A 92 2.93 -14.80 -2.64
N ILE A 93 4.23 -15.03 -2.69
CA ILE A 93 5.18 -14.18 -3.43
C ILE A 93 4.83 -14.19 -4.91
N ASP A 94 4.51 -15.35 -5.48
CA ASP A 94 4.11 -15.45 -6.88
C ASP A 94 2.84 -14.67 -7.19
N ARG A 95 1.85 -14.74 -6.31
CA ARG A 95 0.61 -13.97 -6.49
C ARG A 95 0.87 -12.47 -6.48
N ILE A 96 1.72 -12.00 -5.57
CA ILE A 96 2.09 -10.59 -5.49
C ILE A 96 2.80 -10.17 -6.78
N GLY A 97 3.68 -11.03 -7.29
CA GLY A 97 4.41 -10.74 -8.52
C GLY A 97 3.53 -10.53 -9.74
N LEU A 98 2.34 -11.15 -9.77
CA LEU A 98 1.40 -10.98 -10.87
C LEU A 98 0.76 -9.60 -10.90
N ASP A 99 0.89 -8.81 -9.85
CA ASP A 99 0.15 -7.59 -9.64
C ASP A 99 0.96 -6.32 -9.87
N HIS A 100 2.11 -6.41 -10.48
CA HIS A 100 2.95 -5.24 -10.74
C HIS A 100 3.30 -4.44 -9.48
N ALA A 101 3.50 -5.13 -8.35
CA ALA A 101 3.87 -4.46 -7.11
C ALA A 101 5.16 -3.66 -7.29
N PHE A 102 5.20 -2.46 -6.73
CA PHE A 102 6.43 -1.68 -6.72
C PHE A 102 7.48 -2.35 -5.84
N ALA A 103 7.07 -2.85 -4.69
CA ALA A 103 7.96 -3.54 -3.77
C ALA A 103 7.18 -4.47 -2.84
N VAL A 104 7.88 -5.40 -2.22
CA VAL A 104 7.33 -6.31 -1.20
C VAL A 104 8.23 -6.22 0.01
N LEU A 105 7.65 -5.89 1.15
CA LEU A 105 8.35 -5.87 2.44
C LEU A 105 7.80 -6.97 3.33
N PHE A 106 8.67 -7.61 4.09
CA PHE A 106 8.28 -8.71 4.98
C PHE A 106 8.25 -8.22 6.43
N LYS A 107 7.18 -8.56 7.14
CA LYS A 107 7.06 -8.23 8.56
C LYS A 107 8.07 -9.02 9.39
N PRO A 108 8.68 -8.43 10.41
CA PRO A 108 8.54 -7.04 10.84
C PRO A 108 9.34 -6.09 9.95
N VAL A 109 8.74 -4.96 9.60
CA VAL A 109 9.38 -3.97 8.72
C VAL A 109 10.06 -2.90 9.57
N SER A 110 11.36 -2.67 9.34
CA SER A 110 12.07 -1.61 10.04
C SER A 110 11.69 -0.24 9.49
N ASN A 111 11.84 0.79 10.32
CA ASN A 111 11.65 2.17 9.88
C ASN A 111 12.51 2.50 8.66
N ARG A 112 13.78 2.08 8.70
CA ARG A 112 14.72 2.32 7.60
C ARG A 112 14.21 1.74 6.29
N GLN A 113 13.77 0.48 6.33
CA GLN A 113 13.23 -0.21 5.16
C GLN A 113 12.00 0.49 4.61
N LEU A 114 11.07 0.83 5.50
CA LEU A 114 9.83 1.50 5.10
C LEU A 114 10.14 2.86 4.48
N HIS A 115 10.97 3.66 5.13
CA HIS A 115 11.35 4.99 4.63
C HIS A 115 12.01 4.92 3.26
N ALA A 116 12.99 4.02 3.10
CA ALA A 116 13.71 3.89 1.84
C ALA A 116 12.77 3.48 0.70
N THR A 117 11.91 2.50 0.95
CA THR A 117 11.00 1.98 -0.07
C THR A 117 9.94 3.02 -0.44
N VAL A 118 9.37 3.70 0.54
CA VAL A 118 8.36 4.73 0.28
C VAL A 118 8.97 5.91 -0.48
N ASN A 119 10.17 6.33 -0.11
CA ASN A 119 10.86 7.40 -0.83
C ASN A 119 11.12 7.03 -2.30
N ASP A 120 11.54 5.79 -2.55
CA ASP A 120 11.75 5.32 -3.92
C ASP A 120 10.43 5.33 -4.70
N ALA A 121 9.34 4.91 -4.07
CA ALA A 121 8.03 4.90 -4.72
C ALA A 121 7.52 6.31 -5.01
N ILE A 122 7.73 7.25 -4.11
CA ILE A 122 7.36 8.65 -4.31
C ILE A 122 8.11 9.22 -5.51
N ARG A 123 9.42 8.96 -5.60
CA ARG A 123 10.21 9.42 -6.76
C ARG A 123 9.71 8.82 -8.06
N ALA A 124 9.39 7.52 -8.04
CA ALA A 124 8.85 6.84 -9.23
C ALA A 124 7.50 7.42 -9.64
N ALA A 125 6.63 7.72 -8.67
CA ALA A 125 5.32 8.30 -8.95
C ALA A 125 5.45 9.70 -9.54
N GLY A 126 6.41 10.47 -9.05
CA GLY A 126 6.63 11.84 -9.53
C GLY A 126 7.18 11.93 -10.95
N HIS A 127 7.63 10.81 -11.50
CA HIS A 127 8.16 10.76 -12.87
C HIS A 127 7.18 10.14 -13.87
N ALA A 128 5.97 9.89 -13.43
CA ALA A 128 4.97 9.25 -14.29
C ALA A 128 4.57 10.13 -15.48
#